data_435a4e51da42c78f1a1badd383b3ec9a
#
_entry.id   435a4e51da42c78f1a1badd383b3ec9a
#
_cell.length_a   1.000
_cell.length_b   1.000
_cell.length_c   1.000
_cell.angle_alpha   90.00
_cell.angle_beta   90.00
_cell.angle_gamma   90.00
#
_symmetry.space_group_name_H-M   'P 1'
#
loop_
_entity.id
_entity.type
_entity.pdbx_description
1 polymer ?
#
loop_
_entity_poly.entity_id
_entity_poly.type
_entity_poly.pdbx_seq_one_letter_code
_entity_poly.pdbx_strand_id
1 'polypeptide(L)'
;MGKDYKKYVDEISPKPKYLKNYTLAFIVGGIICVIGQIINDLYSKVGNLDKIPASTATSITLIFIGAFLTGLGVYDLIGKRAGAGSIIPITGFANSIVSPAMEYKREGFVLGVGANLFKIAGPVLV
;
A
#
# COMPACT_ATOMS: atom_id res chain seq x y z
N MET A 1 -14.12 -32.33 -16.64
CA MET A 1 -12.98 -31.91 -15.81
C MET A 1 -13.08 -30.47 -15.36
N GLY A 2 -13.26 -29.48 -16.20
CA GLY A 2 -13.27 -28.09 -15.77
C GLY A 2 -14.44 -27.66 -14.86
N LYS A 3 -15.61 -28.26 -14.98
CA LYS A 3 -16.78 -27.97 -14.15
C LYS A 3 -16.67 -28.53 -12.74
N ASP A 4 -16.13 -29.74 -12.61
CA ASP A 4 -15.95 -30.38 -11.30
C ASP A 4 -14.84 -29.73 -10.49
N TYR A 5 -13.76 -29.30 -11.16
CA TYR A 5 -12.68 -28.53 -10.53
C TYR A 5 -13.16 -27.17 -10.00
N LYS A 6 -13.95 -26.43 -10.78
CA LYS A 6 -14.56 -25.17 -10.33
C LYS A 6 -15.45 -25.36 -9.11
N LYS A 7 -16.30 -26.38 -9.14
CA LYS A 7 -17.19 -26.72 -8.02
C LYS A 7 -16.41 -27.05 -6.75
N TYR A 8 -15.35 -27.83 -6.88
CA TYR A 8 -14.45 -28.16 -5.78
C TYR A 8 -13.71 -26.95 -5.20
N VAL A 9 -13.22 -26.06 -6.06
CA VAL A 9 -12.59 -24.80 -5.65
C VAL A 9 -13.58 -23.87 -4.96
N ASP A 10 -14.82 -23.77 -5.47
CA ASP A 10 -15.87 -22.92 -4.87
C ASP A 10 -16.32 -23.44 -3.49
N GLU A 11 -16.28 -24.75 -3.27
CA GLU A 11 -16.60 -25.36 -1.97
C GLU A 11 -15.51 -25.14 -0.92
N ILE A 12 -14.23 -25.13 -1.34
CA ILE A 12 -13.08 -24.96 -0.42
C ILE A 12 -12.72 -23.49 -0.23
N SER A 13 -13.02 -22.65 -1.22
CA SER A 13 -12.70 -21.22 -1.14
C SER A 13 -13.52 -20.53 -0.05
N PRO A 14 -12.88 -19.83 0.92
CA PRO A 14 -13.61 -19.08 1.92
C PRO A 14 -14.45 -18.00 1.24
N LYS A 15 -15.76 -17.99 1.52
CA LYS A 15 -16.67 -16.96 0.99
C LYS A 15 -16.27 -15.59 1.49
N PRO A 16 -15.95 -14.64 0.61
CA PRO A 16 -15.57 -13.30 1.04
C PRO A 16 -16.72 -12.61 1.77
N LYS A 17 -16.44 -12.05 2.93
CA LYS A 17 -17.39 -11.23 3.69
C LYS A 17 -17.37 -9.82 3.12
N TYR A 18 -18.05 -9.61 1.99
CA TYR A 18 -18.03 -8.36 1.25
C TYR A 18 -18.33 -7.13 2.10
N LEU A 19 -19.40 -7.16 2.88
CA LEU A 19 -19.81 -6.02 3.70
C LEU A 19 -18.73 -5.61 4.72
N LYS A 20 -18.15 -6.60 5.41
CA LYS A 20 -17.08 -6.36 6.39
C LYS A 20 -15.82 -5.81 5.70
N ASN A 21 -15.46 -6.38 4.56
CA ASN A 21 -14.26 -5.97 3.81
C ASN A 21 -14.43 -4.55 3.25
N TYR A 22 -15.59 -4.20 2.71
CA TYR A 22 -15.86 -2.84 2.23
C TYR A 22 -15.86 -1.81 3.36
N THR A 23 -16.44 -2.13 4.50
CA THR A 23 -16.46 -1.24 5.66
C THR A 23 -15.04 -1.01 6.20
N LEU A 24 -14.24 -2.04 6.34
CA LEU A 24 -12.84 -1.92 6.77
C LEU A 24 -11.99 -1.14 5.76
N ALA A 25 -12.14 -1.41 4.48
CA ALA A 25 -11.44 -0.66 3.43
C ALA A 25 -11.81 0.82 3.45
N PHE A 26 -13.08 1.15 3.63
CA PHE A 26 -13.56 2.54 3.76
C PHE A 26 -12.98 3.25 4.99
N ILE A 27 -13.03 2.61 6.15
CA ILE A 27 -12.52 3.18 7.41
C ILE A 27 -11.02 3.41 7.32
N VAL A 28 -10.25 2.40 6.92
CA VAL A 28 -8.78 2.52 6.87
C VAL A 28 -8.34 3.50 5.78
N GLY A 29 -8.93 3.43 4.59
CA GLY A 29 -8.67 4.40 3.53
C GLY A 29 -9.02 5.83 3.95
N GLY A 30 -10.16 6.01 4.63
CA GLY A 30 -10.58 7.29 5.19
C GLY A 30 -9.61 7.84 6.24
N ILE A 31 -9.11 6.99 7.13
CA ILE A 31 -8.10 7.38 8.14
C ILE A 31 -6.81 7.83 7.45
N ILE A 32 -6.34 7.10 6.44
CA ILE A 32 -5.13 7.49 5.68
C ILE A 32 -5.33 8.84 4.99
N CYS A 33 -6.51 9.07 4.40
CA CYS A 33 -6.84 10.35 3.77
C CYS A 33 -6.87 11.50 4.77
N VAL A 34 -7.45 11.29 5.96
CA VAL A 34 -7.47 12.31 7.04
C VAL A 34 -6.06 12.64 7.51
N ILE A 35 -5.21 11.64 7.71
CA ILE A 35 -3.80 11.85 8.05
C ILE A 35 -3.10 12.65 6.95
N GLY A 36 -3.31 12.29 5.69
CA GLY A 36 -2.77 13.03 4.54
C GLY A 36 -3.24 14.48 4.51
N GLN A 37 -4.51 14.75 4.81
CA GLN A 37 -5.05 16.10 4.86
C GLN A 37 -4.44 16.92 6.01
N ILE A 38 -4.30 16.33 7.18
CA ILE A 38 -3.65 17.00 8.34
C ILE A 38 -2.21 17.39 8.00
N ILE A 39 -1.46 16.49 7.38
CA ILE A 39 -0.07 16.75 6.95
C ILE A 39 -0.04 17.87 5.91
N ASN A 40 -0.95 17.86 4.95
CA ASN A 40 -1.06 18.90 3.92
C ASN A 40 -1.37 20.27 4.54
N ASP A 41 -2.34 20.33 5.44
CA ASP A 41 -2.70 21.57 6.13
C ASP A 41 -1.55 22.09 6.99
N LEU A 42 -0.79 21.20 7.61
CA LEU A 42 0.39 21.55 8.37
C LEU A 42 1.46 22.21 7.48
N TYR A 43 1.77 21.62 6.33
CA TYR A 43 2.72 22.19 5.37
C TYR A 43 2.23 23.53 4.79
N SER A 44 0.94 23.67 4.53
CA SER A 44 0.36 24.91 3.99
C SER A 44 0.36 26.03 5.03
N LYS A 45 0.02 25.75 6.29
CA LYS A 45 -0.12 26.77 7.34
C LYS A 45 1.20 27.11 8.04
N VAL A 46 1.99 26.09 8.40
CA VAL A 46 3.24 26.27 9.14
C VAL A 46 4.40 26.51 8.19
N GLY A 47 4.43 25.83 7.06
CA GLY A 47 5.48 25.96 6.06
C GLY A 47 5.27 27.13 5.09
N ASN A 48 4.12 27.80 5.12
CA ASN A 48 3.73 28.83 4.13
C ASN A 48 3.91 28.38 2.68
N LEU A 49 3.69 27.10 2.42
CA LEU A 49 3.81 26.51 1.10
C LEU A 49 2.52 26.68 0.30
N ASP A 50 2.64 26.99 -0.97
CA ASP A 50 1.53 26.99 -1.92
C ASP A 50 0.95 25.58 -2.07
N LYS A 51 -0.23 25.46 -2.67
CA LYS A 51 -0.96 24.18 -2.82
C LYS A 51 -0.13 23.09 -3.45
N ILE A 52 0.62 23.37 -4.52
CA ILE A 52 1.41 22.37 -5.25
C ILE A 52 2.59 21.87 -4.45
N PRO A 53 3.47 22.73 -3.89
CA PRO A 53 4.56 22.28 -3.02
C PRO A 53 4.07 21.55 -1.77
N ALA A 54 2.97 21.99 -1.16
CA ALA A 54 2.40 21.34 0.02
C ALA A 54 1.93 19.92 -0.29
N SER A 55 1.23 19.72 -1.43
CA SER A 55 0.79 18.39 -1.87
C SER A 55 1.98 17.47 -2.17
N THR A 56 3.03 17.99 -2.80
CA THR A 56 4.24 17.24 -3.08
C THR A 56 4.95 16.82 -1.79
N ALA A 57 5.11 17.73 -0.85
CA ALA A 57 5.70 17.45 0.47
C ALA A 57 4.88 16.40 1.25
N THR A 58 3.56 16.50 1.20
CA THR A 58 2.64 15.52 1.79
C THR A 58 2.83 14.13 1.19
N SER A 59 2.93 14.05 -0.12
CA SER A 59 3.15 12.78 -0.83
C SER A 59 4.47 12.13 -0.43
N ILE A 60 5.54 12.92 -0.38
CA ILE A 60 6.87 12.44 0.05
C ILE A 60 6.83 11.93 1.50
N THR A 61 6.15 12.65 2.39
CA THR A 61 6.00 12.24 3.79
C THR A 61 5.21 10.93 3.92
N LEU A 62 4.11 10.79 3.19
CA LEU A 62 3.31 9.56 3.19
C LEU A 62 4.07 8.36 2.60
N ILE A 63 4.86 8.59 1.55
CA ILE A 63 5.73 7.56 0.97
C ILE A 63 6.77 7.10 2.00
N PHE A 64 7.40 8.05 2.71
CA PHE A 64 8.35 7.74 3.76
C PHE A 64 7.72 6.93 4.90
N ILE A 65 6.54 7.33 5.37
CA ILE A 65 5.80 6.61 6.41
C ILE A 65 5.43 5.20 5.94
N GLY A 66 4.91 5.06 4.73
CA GLY A 66 4.57 3.77 4.14
C GLY A 66 5.77 2.84 4.01
N ALA A 67 6.90 3.36 3.52
CA ALA A 67 8.15 2.62 3.42
C ALA A 67 8.69 2.20 4.79
N PHE A 68 8.64 3.09 5.77
CA PHE A 68 9.09 2.82 7.14
C PHE A 68 8.23 1.74 7.81
N LEU A 69 6.90 1.85 7.71
CA LEU A 69 5.98 0.83 8.24
C LEU A 69 6.14 -0.53 7.54
N THR A 70 6.43 -0.53 6.25
CA THR A 70 6.75 -1.75 5.51
C THR A 70 8.06 -2.37 6.02
N GLY A 71 9.07 -1.55 6.26
CA GLY A 71 10.36 -1.97 6.82
C GLY A 71 10.24 -2.63 8.20
N LEU A 72 9.29 -2.16 9.02
CA LEU A 72 8.97 -2.74 10.32
C LEU A 72 8.05 -3.98 10.23
N GLY A 73 7.53 -4.33 9.06
CA GLY A 73 6.58 -5.42 8.87
C GLY A 73 5.16 -5.12 9.37
N VAL A 74 4.87 -3.89 9.75
CA VAL A 74 3.55 -3.47 10.26
C VAL A 74 2.54 -3.27 9.14
N TYR A 75 2.98 -2.79 7.98
CA TYR A 75 2.09 -2.48 6.86
C TYR A 75 1.34 -3.71 6.33
N ASP A 76 1.98 -4.87 6.33
CA ASP A 76 1.36 -6.13 5.94
C ASP A 76 0.17 -6.52 6.84
N LEU A 77 0.26 -6.22 8.14
CA LEU A 77 -0.85 -6.45 9.08
C LEU A 77 -2.04 -5.55 8.78
N ILE A 78 -1.78 -4.31 8.38
CA ILE A 78 -2.81 -3.36 7.95
C ILE A 78 -3.43 -3.85 6.63
N GLY A 79 -2.61 -4.26 5.68
CA GLY A 79 -3.04 -4.75 4.37
C GLY A 79 -3.94 -5.97 4.42
N LYS A 80 -3.65 -6.91 5.31
CA LYS A 80 -4.46 -8.13 5.51
C LYS A 80 -5.89 -7.83 5.94
N ARG A 81 -6.09 -6.75 6.71
CA ARG A 81 -7.40 -6.37 7.25
C ARG A 81 -8.11 -5.32 6.40
N ALA A 82 -7.35 -4.37 5.87
CA ALA A 82 -7.88 -3.21 5.16
C ALA A 82 -8.11 -3.44 3.66
N GLY A 83 -7.44 -4.43 3.07
CA GLY A 83 -7.57 -4.72 1.63
C GLY A 83 -7.32 -3.48 0.77
N ALA A 84 -8.27 -3.14 -0.10
CA ALA A 84 -8.16 -1.99 -1.01
C ALA A 84 -7.93 -0.65 -0.30
N GLY A 85 -8.41 -0.47 0.93
CA GLY A 85 -8.22 0.75 1.70
C GLY A 85 -6.74 1.07 2.01
N SER A 86 -5.87 0.07 2.04
CA SER A 86 -4.42 0.24 2.24
C SER A 86 -3.61 0.14 0.94
N ILE A 87 -4.16 -0.48 -0.11
CA ILE A 87 -3.47 -0.71 -1.38
C ILE A 87 -3.55 0.51 -2.31
N ILE A 88 -4.70 1.16 -2.37
CA ILE A 88 -4.95 2.30 -3.27
C ILE A 88 -4.16 3.56 -2.89
N PRO A 89 -4.02 3.95 -1.60
CA PRO A 89 -3.24 5.13 -1.23
C PRO A 89 -1.76 5.02 -1.60
N ILE A 90 -1.09 6.16 -1.68
CA ILE A 90 0.35 6.24 -2.01
C ILE A 90 1.25 5.44 -1.04
N THR A 91 0.80 5.25 0.19
CA THR A 91 1.45 4.38 1.19
C THR A 91 1.51 2.93 0.74
N GLY A 92 0.44 2.43 0.10
CA GLY A 92 0.39 1.10 -0.50
C GLY A 92 1.34 0.97 -1.69
N PHE A 93 1.47 2.00 -2.50
CA PHE A 93 2.45 2.03 -3.58
C PHE A 93 3.89 1.96 -3.04
N ALA A 94 4.21 2.71 -1.99
CA ALA A 94 5.50 2.63 -1.31
C ALA A 94 5.77 1.20 -0.76
N ASN A 95 4.77 0.57 -0.16
CA ASN A 95 4.86 -0.83 0.27
C ASN A 95 5.17 -1.78 -0.89
N SER A 96 4.59 -1.58 -2.05
CA SER A 96 4.81 -2.43 -3.23
C SER A 96 6.24 -2.37 -3.77
N ILE A 97 6.98 -1.33 -3.48
CA ILE A 97 8.41 -1.17 -3.83
C ILE A 97 9.32 -1.73 -2.73
N VAL A 98 9.05 -1.40 -1.47
CA VAL A 98 9.91 -1.76 -0.33
C VAL A 98 9.81 -3.24 0.01
N SER A 99 8.63 -3.83 -0.07
CA SER A 99 8.41 -5.24 0.29
C SER A 99 9.24 -6.21 -0.57
N PRO A 100 9.23 -6.13 -1.92
CA PRO A 100 10.12 -6.95 -2.74
C PRO A 100 11.61 -6.66 -2.50
N ALA A 101 11.97 -5.40 -2.25
CA ALA A 101 13.35 -5.04 -1.95
C ALA A 101 13.85 -5.74 -0.68
N MET A 102 13.02 -5.82 0.34
CA MET A 102 13.35 -6.53 1.60
C MET A 102 13.40 -8.04 1.42
N GLU A 103 12.44 -8.61 0.68
CA GLU A 103 12.36 -10.05 0.42
C GLU A 103 13.61 -10.57 -0.29
N TYR A 104 14.12 -9.84 -1.28
CA TYR A 104 15.28 -10.22 -2.08
C TYR A 104 16.61 -9.63 -1.60
N LYS A 105 16.67 -9.01 -0.43
CA LYS A 105 17.87 -8.38 0.12
C LYS A 105 19.04 -9.35 0.25
N ARG A 106 18.80 -10.61 0.58
CA ARG A 106 19.83 -11.65 0.75
C ARG A 106 20.55 -12.01 -0.56
N GLU A 107 19.94 -11.74 -1.71
CA GLU A 107 20.50 -12.02 -3.03
C GLU A 107 21.46 -10.91 -3.52
N GLY A 108 21.67 -9.86 -2.74
CA GLY A 108 22.54 -8.73 -3.02
C GLY A 108 21.79 -7.45 -3.42
N PHE A 109 22.51 -6.33 -3.56
CA PHE A 109 21.88 -5.04 -3.87
C PHE A 109 21.50 -4.89 -5.34
N VAL A 110 22.27 -5.44 -6.27
CA VAL A 110 22.05 -5.29 -7.72
C VAL A 110 21.07 -6.35 -8.21
N LEU A 111 21.38 -7.63 -7.99
CA LEU A 111 20.59 -8.76 -8.50
C LEU A 111 19.37 -9.08 -7.61
N GLY A 112 19.43 -8.77 -6.32
CA GLY A 112 18.32 -8.95 -5.38
C GLY A 112 17.44 -7.72 -5.32
N VAL A 113 17.87 -6.68 -4.62
CA VAL A 113 17.08 -5.47 -4.39
C VAL A 113 16.79 -4.71 -5.68
N GLY A 114 17.82 -4.36 -6.46
CA GLY A 114 17.66 -3.57 -7.68
C GLY A 114 16.80 -4.24 -8.74
N ALA A 115 16.97 -5.54 -8.95
CA ALA A 115 16.20 -6.29 -9.94
C ALA A 115 14.71 -6.46 -9.56
N ASN A 116 14.36 -6.41 -8.28
CA ASN A 116 13.03 -6.72 -7.79
C ASN A 116 12.25 -5.49 -7.26
N LEU A 117 12.87 -4.31 -7.16
CA LEU A 117 12.22 -3.08 -6.69
C LEU A 117 10.91 -2.78 -7.41
N PHE A 118 10.88 -2.94 -8.72
CA PHE A 118 9.73 -2.62 -9.57
C PHE A 118 8.93 -3.84 -10.02
N LYS A 119 9.17 -4.99 -9.41
CA LYS A 119 8.48 -6.24 -9.79
C LYS A 119 6.96 -6.13 -9.68
N ILE A 120 6.46 -5.48 -8.65
CA ILE A 120 5.03 -5.23 -8.44
C ILE A 120 4.65 -3.85 -8.96
N ALA A 121 5.41 -2.83 -8.62
CA ALA A 121 5.11 -1.44 -8.97
C ALA A 121 5.30 -1.14 -10.47
N GLY A 122 6.21 -1.83 -11.16
CA GLY A 122 6.46 -1.63 -12.59
C GLY A 122 5.21 -1.78 -13.45
N PRO A 123 4.47 -2.90 -13.38
CA PRO A 123 3.21 -3.08 -14.12
C PRO A 123 2.13 -2.04 -13.82
N VAL A 124 2.14 -1.44 -12.65
CA VAL A 124 1.21 -0.35 -12.29
C VAL A 124 1.57 0.95 -13.00
N LEU A 125 2.87 1.22 -13.21
CA LEU A 125 3.35 2.42 -13.89
C LEU A 125 3.19 2.35 -15.42
N VAL A 126 3.19 1.16 -15.98
CA VAL A 126 3.01 0.89 -17.41
C VAL A 126 1.54 0.67 -17.75
#